data_bcb1292895333cc59b4df9b401d556bc
#
_entry.id   bcb1292895333cc59b4df9b401d556bc
#
_cell.length_a   1.000
_cell.length_b   1.000
_cell.length_c   1.000
_cell.angle_alpha   90.00
_cell.angle_beta   90.00
_cell.angle_gamma   90.00
#
_symmetry.space_group_name_H-M   'P 1'
#
loop_
_entity.id
_entity.type
_entity.pdbx_description
1 polymer ?
#
loop_
_entity_poly.entity_id
_entity_poly.type
_entity_poly.pdbx_seq_one_letter_code
_entity_poly.pdbx_strand_id
1 'polypeptide(L)'
;CTIPDICLNNPGIWMTDGRRLILGCTPDPVTYGIGEASPELDRDRIALLSGANSGGKTTLLETLGSMILLTHSGLPVPASYAKIGLLDELHILAKVSGTQSAGALERTLKKLADVLVSSQRKIILADELEAITEPGAASLILGGLLKASKGNQDANILLVTHISNSISDV
;
A
#
# COMPACT_ATOMS: atom_id res chain seq x y z
N CYS A 1 14.97 -13.35 -9.82
CA CYS A 1 15.24 -11.95 -9.41
C CYS A 1 15.65 -11.14 -10.64
N THR A 2 15.26 -9.88 -10.68
CA THR A 2 15.62 -8.94 -11.74
C THR A 2 16.07 -7.61 -11.15
N ILE A 3 16.85 -6.85 -11.92
CA ILE A 3 17.11 -5.44 -11.59
C ILE A 3 15.89 -4.65 -12.04
N PRO A 4 15.25 -3.87 -11.16
CA PRO A 4 14.05 -3.11 -11.52
C PRO A 4 14.37 -1.93 -12.43
N ASP A 5 13.46 -1.63 -13.35
CA ASP A 5 13.46 -0.37 -14.07
C ASP A 5 13.05 0.78 -13.13
N ILE A 6 13.82 1.85 -13.13
CA ILE A 6 13.59 3.01 -12.26
C ILE A 6 12.75 4.07 -12.98
N CYS A 7 11.62 4.46 -12.38
CA CYS A 7 10.81 5.57 -12.85
C CYS A 7 11.12 6.83 -12.04
N LEU A 8 11.71 7.86 -12.67
CA LEU A 8 12.18 9.05 -11.95
C LEU A 8 11.06 10.05 -11.62
N ASN A 9 10.02 10.08 -12.45
CA ASN A 9 9.08 11.21 -12.44
C ASN A 9 7.80 10.95 -11.64
N ASN A 10 7.44 9.68 -11.41
CA ASN A 10 6.15 9.34 -10.80
C ASN A 10 6.31 8.22 -9.77
N PRO A 11 5.69 8.38 -8.60
CA PRO A 11 5.60 7.29 -7.65
C PRO A 11 4.73 6.17 -8.25
N GLY A 12 5.08 4.93 -7.97
CA GLY A 12 4.32 3.78 -8.43
C GLY A 12 5.17 2.51 -8.38
N ILE A 13 4.51 1.38 -8.46
CA ILE A 13 5.15 0.08 -8.56
C ILE A 13 4.38 -0.82 -9.52
N TRP A 14 5.10 -1.51 -10.40
CA TRP A 14 4.61 -2.62 -11.18
C TRP A 14 5.53 -3.80 -11.01
N MET A 15 4.98 -4.98 -10.80
CA MET A 15 5.74 -6.24 -10.76
C MET A 15 5.03 -7.36 -11.52
N THR A 16 5.80 -8.18 -12.20
CA THR A 16 5.35 -9.42 -12.82
C THR A 16 6.02 -10.59 -12.13
N ASP A 17 5.24 -11.62 -11.76
CA ASP A 17 5.72 -12.80 -11.03
C ASP A 17 6.51 -12.45 -9.76
N GLY A 18 6.05 -11.44 -9.04
CA GLY A 18 6.63 -11.04 -7.77
C GLY A 18 6.47 -12.11 -6.71
N ARG A 19 7.49 -12.33 -5.90
CA ARG A 19 7.51 -13.34 -4.84
C ARG A 19 8.02 -12.75 -3.54
N ARG A 20 7.50 -13.23 -2.42
CA ARG A 20 8.02 -12.85 -1.11
C ARG A 20 9.33 -13.60 -0.81
N LEU A 21 10.38 -12.86 -0.42
CA LEU A 21 11.70 -13.44 -0.14
C LEU A 21 11.76 -14.33 1.11
N ILE A 22 10.91 -14.06 2.11
CA ILE A 22 11.05 -14.63 3.48
C ILE A 22 10.08 -15.80 3.71
N LEU A 23 9.48 -16.37 2.68
CA LEU A 23 8.68 -17.59 2.85
C LEU A 23 9.57 -18.83 2.72
N GLY A 24 9.54 -19.70 3.73
CA GLY A 24 10.27 -20.95 3.75
C GLY A 24 9.81 -22.01 2.73
N CYS A 25 8.81 -21.69 1.91
CA CYS A 25 8.35 -22.46 0.76
C CYS A 25 8.37 -21.56 -0.48
N THR A 26 8.25 -22.14 -1.67
CA THR A 26 8.15 -21.38 -2.92
C THR A 26 6.78 -20.69 -2.96
N PRO A 27 6.66 -19.37 -2.75
CA PRO A 27 5.37 -18.69 -2.81
C PRO A 27 4.85 -18.63 -4.25
N ASP A 28 3.52 -18.63 -4.39
CA ASP A 28 2.91 -18.39 -5.69
C ASP A 28 3.28 -16.98 -6.20
N PRO A 29 3.61 -16.85 -7.49
CA PRO A 29 3.95 -15.56 -8.06
C PRO A 29 2.71 -14.67 -8.19
N VAL A 30 2.88 -13.37 -7.99
CA VAL A 30 1.81 -12.37 -8.13
C VAL A 30 2.23 -11.29 -9.11
N THR A 31 1.35 -10.95 -10.05
CA THR A 31 1.48 -9.77 -10.89
C THR A 31 0.57 -8.70 -10.36
N TYR A 32 1.13 -7.54 -10.03
CA TYR A 32 0.40 -6.43 -9.43
C TYR A 32 1.09 -5.09 -9.67
N GLY A 33 0.29 -4.03 -9.73
CA GLY A 33 0.82 -2.68 -9.80
C GLY A 33 -0.13 -1.62 -9.28
N ILE A 34 0.41 -0.46 -8.94
CA ILE A 34 -0.32 0.73 -8.53
C ILE A 34 0.40 1.98 -9.01
N GLY A 35 -0.37 3.00 -9.39
CA GLY A 35 0.14 4.26 -9.91
C GLY A 35 0.65 4.14 -11.35
N GLU A 36 1.34 5.16 -11.82
CA GLU A 36 1.74 5.29 -13.24
C GLU A 36 2.79 4.27 -13.70
N ALA A 37 3.35 3.47 -12.83
CA ALA A 37 4.25 2.38 -13.20
C ALA A 37 3.49 1.23 -13.88
N SER A 38 2.18 1.11 -13.64
CA SER A 38 1.33 0.05 -14.20
C SER A 38 0.97 0.33 -15.66
N PRO A 39 1.22 -0.59 -16.58
CA PRO A 39 0.83 -0.45 -17.98
C PRO A 39 -0.64 -0.80 -18.26
N GLU A 40 -1.30 -1.55 -17.37
CA GLU A 40 -2.60 -2.18 -17.62
C GLU A 40 -3.73 -1.61 -16.75
N LEU A 41 -3.40 -1.08 -15.60
CA LEU A 41 -4.38 -0.45 -14.70
C LEU A 41 -4.37 1.05 -14.95
N ASP A 42 -5.55 1.59 -15.18
CA ASP A 42 -5.86 2.99 -15.42
C ASP A 42 -5.30 3.86 -14.29
N ARG A 43 -3.98 4.07 -14.25
CA ARG A 43 -3.25 5.02 -13.38
C ARG A 43 -3.85 5.27 -11.99
N ASP A 44 -4.60 4.27 -11.47
CA ASP A 44 -5.26 4.37 -10.18
C ASP A 44 -4.20 4.51 -9.09
N ARG A 45 -4.29 5.61 -8.39
CA ARG A 45 -3.36 5.94 -7.29
C ARG A 45 -3.86 5.40 -5.96
N ILE A 46 -5.11 4.97 -5.92
CA ILE A 46 -5.75 4.43 -4.73
C ILE A 46 -6.35 3.09 -5.08
N ALA A 47 -5.89 2.05 -4.40
CA ALA A 47 -6.41 0.70 -4.54
C ALA A 47 -6.92 0.18 -3.20
N LEU A 48 -8.10 -0.44 -3.23
CA LEU A 48 -8.68 -1.15 -2.10
C LEU A 48 -8.59 -2.65 -2.38
N LEU A 49 -7.89 -3.36 -1.53
CA LEU A 49 -7.76 -4.81 -1.59
C LEU A 49 -8.64 -5.46 -0.53
N SER A 50 -9.71 -6.12 -0.95
CA SER A 50 -10.60 -6.87 -0.07
C SER A 50 -10.58 -8.37 -0.39
N GLY A 51 -10.97 -9.19 0.56
CA GLY A 51 -11.04 -10.64 0.38
C GLY A 51 -10.81 -11.41 1.68
N ALA A 52 -10.85 -12.74 1.62
CA ALA A 52 -10.66 -13.61 2.78
C ALA A 52 -9.31 -13.41 3.48
N ASN A 53 -9.25 -13.64 4.80
CA ASN A 53 -8.04 -13.43 5.61
C ASN A 53 -6.85 -14.31 5.17
N SER A 54 -7.12 -15.48 4.61
CA SER A 54 -6.10 -16.40 4.07
C SER A 54 -5.65 -16.07 2.64
N GLY A 55 -6.16 -14.99 2.04
CA GLY A 55 -5.93 -14.66 0.63
C GLY A 55 -4.60 -13.98 0.30
N GLY A 56 -3.63 -13.93 1.22
CA GLY A 56 -2.30 -13.37 0.93
C GLY A 56 -2.22 -11.85 0.87
N LYS A 57 -3.26 -11.11 1.30
CA LYS A 57 -3.32 -9.63 1.25
C LYS A 57 -2.13 -8.97 1.99
N THR A 58 -1.91 -9.34 3.24
CA THR A 58 -0.77 -8.87 4.04
C THR A 58 0.56 -9.26 3.37
N THR A 59 0.64 -10.48 2.84
CA THR A 59 1.82 -10.96 2.10
C THR A 59 2.10 -10.10 0.87
N LEU A 60 1.07 -9.67 0.14
CA LEU A 60 1.23 -8.75 -0.99
C LEU A 60 1.79 -7.40 -0.54
N LEU A 61 1.22 -6.79 0.52
CA LEU A 61 1.74 -5.53 1.07
C LEU A 61 3.22 -5.64 1.46
N GLU A 62 3.58 -6.70 2.17
CA GLU A 62 4.96 -6.94 2.60
C GLU A 62 5.90 -7.19 1.41
N THR A 63 5.41 -7.84 0.35
CA THR A 63 6.17 -8.05 -0.89
C THR A 63 6.44 -6.72 -1.58
N LEU A 64 5.42 -5.87 -1.76
CA LEU A 64 5.56 -4.54 -2.35
C LEU A 64 6.52 -3.66 -1.54
N GLY A 65 6.35 -3.60 -0.23
CA GLY A 65 7.24 -2.86 0.66
C GLY A 65 8.68 -3.32 0.57
N SER A 66 8.90 -4.64 0.54
CA SER A 66 10.24 -5.21 0.40
C SER A 66 10.88 -4.88 -0.93
N MET A 67 10.12 -4.94 -2.04
CA MET A 67 10.64 -4.59 -3.37
C MET A 67 11.02 -3.11 -3.47
N ILE A 68 10.22 -2.22 -2.89
CA ILE A 68 10.54 -0.79 -2.82
C ILE A 68 11.87 -0.59 -2.07
N LEU A 69 12.01 -1.18 -0.90
CA LEU A 69 13.23 -1.06 -0.08
C LEU A 69 14.47 -1.62 -0.80
N LEU A 70 14.35 -2.80 -1.43
CA LEU A 70 15.44 -3.39 -2.21
C LEU A 70 15.85 -2.48 -3.37
N THR A 71 14.88 -1.94 -4.12
CA THR A 71 15.13 -1.03 -5.23
C THR A 71 15.88 0.23 -4.77
N HIS A 72 15.44 0.87 -3.68
CA HIS A 72 16.09 2.07 -3.13
C HIS A 72 17.47 1.77 -2.53
N SER A 73 17.74 0.49 -2.23
CA SER A 73 19.07 0.02 -1.81
C SER A 73 19.96 -0.41 -2.98
N GLY A 74 19.51 -0.28 -4.23
CA GLY A 74 20.24 -0.71 -5.42
C GLY A 74 20.35 -2.24 -5.58
N LEU A 75 19.45 -2.98 -4.95
CA LEU A 75 19.44 -4.44 -4.96
C LEU A 75 18.42 -5.00 -5.95
N PRO A 76 18.66 -6.23 -6.50
CA PRO A 76 17.69 -6.93 -7.31
C PRO A 76 16.42 -7.25 -6.52
N VAL A 77 15.27 -7.30 -7.20
CA VAL A 77 13.98 -7.67 -6.62
C VAL A 77 13.53 -9.07 -7.05
N PRO A 78 12.75 -9.77 -6.20
CA PRO A 78 12.29 -11.13 -6.46
C PRO A 78 11.07 -11.15 -7.42
N ALA A 79 11.26 -10.74 -8.64
CA ALA A 79 10.26 -10.72 -9.71
C ALA A 79 10.89 -11.17 -11.04
N SER A 80 10.07 -11.50 -12.05
CA SER A 80 10.52 -11.68 -13.42
C SER A 80 10.74 -10.33 -14.11
N TYR A 81 9.89 -9.34 -13.79
CA TYR A 81 10.03 -7.95 -14.19
C TYR A 81 9.51 -7.03 -13.08
N ALA A 82 10.13 -5.87 -12.91
CA ALA A 82 9.62 -4.83 -12.03
C ALA A 82 9.98 -3.44 -12.57
N LYS A 83 9.05 -2.50 -12.38
CA LYS A 83 9.24 -1.07 -12.62
C LYS A 83 8.80 -0.31 -11.38
N ILE A 84 9.70 0.46 -10.78
CA ILE A 84 9.47 1.07 -9.47
C ILE A 84 9.87 2.54 -9.52
N GLY A 85 8.96 3.39 -9.07
CA GLY A 85 9.19 4.82 -8.94
C GLY A 85 10.12 5.15 -7.77
N LEU A 86 10.94 6.19 -7.93
CA LEU A 86 11.68 6.72 -6.81
C LEU A 86 10.74 7.47 -5.87
N LEU A 87 10.80 7.09 -4.61
CA LEU A 87 9.98 7.62 -3.53
C LEU A 87 10.84 8.42 -2.56
N ASP A 88 10.25 9.44 -1.99
CA ASP A 88 10.82 10.19 -0.88
C ASP A 88 10.38 9.57 0.47
N GLU A 89 9.18 8.94 0.49
CA GLU A 89 8.59 8.34 1.68
C GLU A 89 7.90 7.01 1.38
N LEU A 90 8.14 6.01 2.23
CA LEU A 90 7.38 4.74 2.29
C LEU A 90 6.72 4.61 3.66
N HIS A 91 5.39 4.58 3.69
CA HIS A 91 4.62 4.39 4.91
C HIS A 91 3.99 3.01 4.93
N ILE A 92 4.35 2.21 5.93
CA ILE A 92 3.75 0.89 6.17
C ILE A 92 2.98 0.99 7.48
N LEU A 93 1.66 0.85 7.39
CA LEU A 93 0.72 0.87 8.50
C LEU A 93 0.21 -0.55 8.70
N ALA A 94 0.92 -1.31 9.52
CA ALA A 94 0.54 -2.68 9.85
C ALA A 94 -0.51 -2.71 10.96
N LYS A 95 -1.30 -3.79 10.98
CA LYS A 95 -2.22 -4.08 12.06
C LYS A 95 -1.49 -4.07 13.39
N VAL A 96 -1.92 -3.23 14.32
CA VAL A 96 -1.38 -3.19 15.68
C VAL A 96 -2.07 -4.27 16.52
N SER A 97 -1.31 -5.31 16.90
CA SER A 97 -1.79 -6.35 17.80
C SER A 97 -1.73 -5.87 19.24
N GLY A 98 -2.87 -5.83 19.95
CA GLY A 98 -2.94 -5.49 21.38
C GLY A 98 -4.16 -4.65 21.76
N THR A 99 -4.40 -4.51 23.06
CA THR A 99 -5.44 -3.62 23.63
C THR A 99 -5.16 -2.17 23.26
N GLN A 100 -5.94 -1.65 22.34
CA GLN A 100 -5.73 -0.29 21.85
C GLN A 100 -6.43 0.73 22.74
N SER A 101 -5.66 1.67 23.27
CA SER A 101 -6.22 2.86 23.89
C SER A 101 -6.80 3.79 22.81
N ALA A 102 -7.90 4.49 23.10
CA ALA A 102 -8.52 5.47 22.20
C ALA A 102 -7.50 6.47 21.59
N GLY A 103 -6.44 6.80 22.32
CA GLY A 103 -5.37 7.67 21.84
C GLY A 103 -4.43 7.05 20.76
N ALA A 104 -4.48 5.73 20.52
CA ALA A 104 -3.69 5.11 19.46
C ALA A 104 -4.30 5.39 18.09
N LEU A 105 -5.61 5.29 17.96
CA LEU A 105 -6.35 5.65 16.77
C LEU A 105 -6.11 7.11 16.38
N GLU A 106 -6.30 8.04 17.32
CA GLU A 106 -6.11 9.47 17.08
C GLU A 106 -4.70 9.77 16.56
N ARG A 107 -3.66 9.18 17.16
CA ARG A 107 -2.28 9.33 16.69
C ARG A 107 -2.07 8.79 15.28
N THR A 108 -2.65 7.64 14.97
CA THR A 108 -2.54 7.04 13.63
C THR A 108 -3.22 7.91 12.57
N LEU A 109 -4.41 8.44 12.87
CA LEU A 109 -5.15 9.32 11.98
C LEU A 109 -4.43 10.66 11.76
N LYS A 110 -3.90 11.25 12.83
CA LYS A 110 -3.11 12.48 12.73
C LYS A 110 -1.88 12.27 11.86
N LYS A 111 -1.15 11.18 12.09
CA LYS A 111 0.01 10.81 11.25
C LYS A 111 -0.37 10.62 9.78
N LEU A 112 -1.50 9.94 9.51
CA LEU A 112 -2.01 9.77 8.14
C LEU A 112 -2.37 11.11 7.49
N ALA A 113 -3.04 12.00 8.22
CA ALA A 113 -3.39 13.32 7.72
C ALA A 113 -2.14 14.13 7.39
N ASP A 114 -1.14 14.13 8.27
CA ASP A 114 0.14 14.82 8.04
C ASP A 114 0.87 14.27 6.81
N VAL A 115 0.88 12.95 6.65
CA VAL A 115 1.46 12.28 5.47
C VAL A 115 0.74 12.65 4.18
N LEU A 116 -0.60 12.72 4.19
CA LEU A 116 -1.38 13.04 2.98
C LEU A 116 -1.22 14.50 2.53
N VAL A 117 -0.97 15.41 3.44
CA VAL A 117 -0.75 16.84 3.14
C VAL A 117 0.65 17.10 2.59
N SER A 118 1.63 16.26 2.89
CA SER A 118 3.01 16.37 2.40
C SER A 118 3.03 16.29 0.86
N SER A 119 3.86 17.11 0.21
CA SER A 119 4.10 17.11 -1.24
C SER A 119 5.20 16.13 -1.68
N GLN A 120 5.65 15.26 -0.79
CA GLN A 120 6.67 14.26 -1.09
C GLN A 120 6.06 13.08 -1.87
N ARG A 121 6.86 12.51 -2.80
CA ARG A 121 6.46 11.30 -3.54
C ARG A 121 6.43 10.12 -2.60
N LYS A 122 5.25 9.50 -2.43
CA LYS A 122 5.06 8.47 -1.42
C LYS A 122 4.20 7.30 -1.87
N ILE A 123 4.43 6.17 -1.20
CA ILE A 123 3.51 5.04 -1.21
C ILE A 123 3.08 4.75 0.23
N ILE A 124 1.79 4.58 0.43
CA ILE A 124 1.17 4.19 1.70
C ILE A 124 0.60 2.79 1.53
N LEU A 125 1.14 1.85 2.30
CA LEU A 125 0.68 0.46 2.39
C LEU A 125 0.02 0.28 3.74
N ALA A 126 -1.30 0.11 3.77
CA ALA A 126 -2.05 0.02 5.01
C ALA A 126 -2.81 -1.30 5.12
N ASP A 127 -2.64 -2.02 6.23
CA ASP A 127 -3.27 -3.30 6.51
C ASP A 127 -4.29 -3.16 7.64
N GLU A 128 -5.55 -3.48 7.34
CA GLU A 128 -6.66 -3.57 8.29
C GLU A 128 -6.75 -2.36 9.26
N LEU A 129 -6.74 -1.13 8.75
CA LEU A 129 -6.86 0.07 9.58
C LEU A 129 -8.16 0.08 10.41
N GLU A 130 -9.22 -0.59 9.93
CA GLU A 130 -10.48 -0.76 10.64
C GLU A 130 -10.37 -1.56 11.94
N ALA A 131 -9.34 -2.35 12.10
CA ALA A 131 -9.11 -3.09 13.35
C ALA A 131 -8.84 -2.18 14.56
N ILE A 132 -8.60 -0.89 14.31
CA ILE A 132 -8.27 0.11 15.32
C ILE A 132 -9.52 0.77 15.91
N THR A 133 -10.69 0.65 15.27
CA THR A 133 -11.92 1.35 15.67
C THR A 133 -13.18 0.54 15.36
N GLU A 134 -14.34 1.08 15.72
CA GLU A 134 -15.63 0.49 15.33
C GLU A 134 -15.86 0.58 13.82
N PRO A 135 -16.52 -0.41 13.19
CA PRO A 135 -16.68 -0.48 11.75
C PRO A 135 -17.27 0.78 11.10
N GLY A 136 -18.24 1.41 11.75
CA GLY A 136 -18.87 2.63 11.24
C GLY A 136 -17.92 3.85 11.22
N ALA A 137 -17.12 4.01 12.26
CA ALA A 137 -16.11 5.06 12.33
C ALA A 137 -14.97 4.81 11.35
N ALA A 138 -14.57 3.53 11.17
CA ALA A 138 -13.55 3.14 10.21
C ALA A 138 -13.93 3.54 8.77
N SER A 139 -15.18 3.28 8.37
CA SER A 139 -15.66 3.63 7.01
C SER A 139 -15.60 5.13 6.75
N LEU A 140 -16.02 5.95 7.72
CA LEU A 140 -15.96 7.41 7.60
C LEU A 140 -14.51 7.92 7.50
N ILE A 141 -13.61 7.35 8.28
CA ILE A 141 -12.20 7.70 8.28
C ILE A 141 -11.55 7.34 6.95
N LEU A 142 -11.75 6.10 6.48
CA LEU A 142 -11.22 5.64 5.19
C LEU A 142 -11.80 6.46 4.03
N GLY A 143 -13.10 6.73 4.03
CA GLY A 143 -13.74 7.60 3.03
C GLY A 143 -13.17 9.02 3.03
N GLY A 144 -12.93 9.60 4.21
CA GLY A 144 -12.28 10.91 4.36
C GLY A 144 -10.84 10.92 3.84
N LEU A 145 -10.06 9.89 4.15
CA LEU A 145 -8.69 9.72 3.64
C LEU A 145 -8.65 9.60 2.12
N LEU A 146 -9.53 8.77 1.54
CA LEU A 146 -9.65 8.59 0.10
C LEU A 146 -10.03 9.90 -0.61
N LYS A 147 -10.96 10.65 -0.02
CA LYS A 147 -11.38 11.95 -0.55
C LYS A 147 -10.27 13.00 -0.48
N ALA A 148 -9.52 13.04 0.62
CA ALA A 148 -8.38 13.94 0.79
C ALA A 148 -7.23 13.62 -0.18
N SER A 149 -7.03 12.34 -0.53
CA SER A 149 -5.95 11.90 -1.41
C SER A 149 -6.25 12.06 -2.91
N LYS A 150 -7.51 12.22 -3.32
CA LYS A 150 -7.90 12.37 -4.75
C LYS A 150 -7.20 13.52 -5.49
N GLY A 151 -6.76 14.55 -4.78
CA GLY A 151 -6.02 15.70 -5.35
C GLY A 151 -4.50 15.58 -5.31
N ASN A 152 -3.96 14.59 -4.62
CA ASN A 152 -2.52 14.44 -4.43
C ASN A 152 -1.91 13.50 -5.47
N GLN A 153 -1.24 14.08 -6.47
CA GLN A 153 -0.59 13.32 -7.54
C GLN A 153 0.70 12.61 -7.11
N ASP A 154 1.24 12.95 -5.95
CA ASP A 154 2.50 12.42 -5.44
C ASP A 154 2.30 11.24 -4.46
N ALA A 155 1.04 10.82 -4.21
CA ALA A 155 0.73 9.73 -3.29
C ALA A 155 0.05 8.56 -4.01
N ASN A 156 0.55 7.34 -3.77
CA ASN A 156 -0.16 6.10 -4.08
C ASN A 156 -0.52 5.39 -2.78
N ILE A 157 -1.75 4.90 -2.70
CA ILE A 157 -2.30 4.30 -1.48
C ILE A 157 -2.86 2.92 -1.80
N LEU A 158 -2.34 1.90 -1.14
CA LEU A 158 -2.92 0.56 -1.14
C LEU A 158 -3.45 0.25 0.25
N LEU A 159 -4.77 0.09 0.34
CA LEU A 159 -5.47 -0.26 1.57
C LEU A 159 -5.96 -1.70 1.51
N VAL A 160 -5.61 -2.49 2.49
CA VAL A 160 -6.24 -3.78 2.77
C VAL A 160 -7.36 -3.56 3.76
N THR A 161 -8.58 -4.00 3.44
CA THR A 161 -9.75 -3.79 4.28
C THR A 161 -10.77 -4.93 4.12
N HIS A 162 -11.54 -5.19 5.18
CA HIS A 162 -12.70 -6.11 5.15
C HIS A 162 -14.03 -5.39 4.95
N ILE A 163 -14.04 -4.07 5.01
CA ILE A 163 -15.26 -3.23 4.95
C ILE A 163 -15.41 -2.47 3.63
N SER A 164 -14.84 -2.97 2.54
CA SER A 164 -14.88 -2.32 1.23
C SER A 164 -16.29 -1.95 0.77
N ASN A 165 -17.29 -2.77 1.06
CA ASN A 165 -18.69 -2.52 0.68
C ASN A 165 -19.30 -1.31 1.40
N SER A 166 -18.78 -0.93 2.56
CA SER A 166 -19.27 0.23 3.34
C SER A 166 -18.58 1.54 2.94
N ILE A 167 -17.52 1.48 2.12
CA ILE A 167 -16.75 2.65 1.68
C ILE A 167 -17.30 3.20 0.37
N SER A 168 -17.96 2.38 -0.46
CA SER A 168 -18.53 2.79 -1.75
C SER A 168 -19.70 3.77 -1.63
N ASP A 169 -20.27 3.92 -0.44
CA ASP A 169 -21.43 4.78 -0.18
C ASP A 169 -21.04 6.17 0.41
N VAL A 170 -19.75 6.48 0.47
CA VAL A 170 -19.17 7.75 0.96
C VAL A 170 -18.45 8.50 -0.17
#